data_58738a29ac00446da14405c9c021a0b7
#
_entry.id   58738a29ac00446da14405c9c021a0b7
#
_cell.length_a   1.000
_cell.length_b   1.000
_cell.length_c   1.000
_cell.angle_alpha   90.00
_cell.angle_beta   90.00
_cell.angle_gamma   90.00
#
_symmetry.space_group_name_H-M   'P 1'
#
loop_
_entity.id
_entity.type
_entity.pdbx_description
1 polymer ?
#
loop_
_entity_poly.entity_id
_entity_poly.type
_entity_poly.pdbx_seq_one_letter_code
_entity_poly.pdbx_strand_id
1 'polypeptide(L)'
;VHGANRLASNSLLEALVYSRTAALDITDKINKFGRRTLGEEPVYRPVEGKTMPHGCRSKIREILQDAYFVLPKPEKYEESSKQIHEIMSELFAEKYEINSDLVEARSAAIVASIIFDEIMEGTD
;
A
#
# COMPACT_ATOMS: atom_id res chain seq x y z
N VAL A 1 -7.11 0.33 8.36
CA VAL A 1 -7.49 -0.83 9.15
C VAL A 1 -8.93 -0.73 9.64
N HIS A 2 -9.45 0.47 9.88
CA HIS A 2 -10.80 0.67 10.40
C HIS A 2 -11.81 1.12 9.32
N GLY A 3 -11.35 1.62 8.19
CA GLY A 3 -12.18 2.08 7.08
C GLY A 3 -13.29 3.04 7.49
N ALA A 4 -14.44 2.93 6.85
CA ALA A 4 -15.64 3.71 7.17
C ALA A 4 -16.31 3.30 8.50
N ASN A 5 -15.85 2.26 9.14
CA ASN A 5 -16.45 1.70 10.36
C ASN A 5 -15.83 2.24 11.66
N ARG A 6 -15.04 3.30 11.57
CA ARG A 6 -14.39 3.88 12.74
C ARG A 6 -15.35 4.75 13.54
N LEU A 7 -15.92 4.17 14.59
CA LEU A 7 -16.68 4.88 15.61
C LEU A 7 -15.75 5.40 16.71
N ALA A 8 -16.15 6.47 17.37
CA ALA A 8 -15.41 7.00 18.51
C ALA A 8 -15.16 5.92 19.57
N SER A 9 -13.94 5.83 20.09
CA SER A 9 -13.46 4.84 21.07
C SER A 9 -13.32 3.38 20.58
N ASN A 10 -13.95 2.98 19.49
CA ASN A 10 -13.85 1.60 18.98
C ASN A 10 -12.42 1.23 18.57
N SER A 11 -11.68 2.17 17.99
CA SER A 11 -10.31 1.89 17.56
C SER A 11 -9.38 1.49 18.71
N LEU A 12 -9.58 2.06 19.90
CA LEU A 12 -8.80 1.68 21.08
C LEU A 12 -9.19 0.29 21.59
N LEU A 13 -10.49 -0.02 21.65
CA LEU A 13 -10.98 -1.33 22.04
C LEU A 13 -10.52 -2.41 21.07
N GLU A 14 -10.61 -2.16 19.77
CA GLU A 14 -10.11 -3.06 18.74
C GLU A 14 -8.60 -3.30 18.87
N ALA A 15 -7.82 -2.24 19.09
CA ALA A 15 -6.39 -2.36 19.30
C ALA A 15 -6.06 -3.25 20.52
N LEU A 16 -6.80 -3.12 21.61
CA LEU A 16 -6.63 -3.96 22.82
C LEU A 16 -7.01 -5.43 22.55
N VAL A 17 -8.14 -5.66 21.90
CA VAL A 17 -8.63 -7.02 21.61
C VAL A 17 -7.68 -7.72 20.62
N TYR A 18 -7.34 -7.06 19.52
CA TYR A 18 -6.48 -7.68 18.50
C TYR A 18 -5.05 -7.87 18.99
N SER A 19 -4.49 -6.95 19.76
CA SER A 19 -3.15 -7.13 20.34
C SER A 19 -3.12 -8.30 21.33
N ARG A 20 -4.17 -8.48 22.15
CA ARG A 20 -4.28 -9.66 23.02
C ARG A 20 -4.37 -10.94 22.21
N THR A 21 -5.19 -10.99 21.18
CA THR A 21 -5.33 -12.14 20.29
C THR A 21 -4.00 -12.48 19.61
N ALA A 22 -3.31 -11.48 19.07
CA ALA A 22 -2.01 -11.66 18.47
C ALA A 22 -0.96 -12.17 19.46
N ALA A 23 -0.94 -11.64 20.66
CA ALA A 23 -0.01 -12.10 21.71
C ALA A 23 -0.24 -13.57 22.09
N LEU A 24 -1.49 -13.99 22.21
CA LEU A 24 -1.83 -15.39 22.50
C LEU A 24 -1.44 -16.32 21.34
N ASP A 25 -1.71 -15.93 20.10
CA ASP A 25 -1.33 -16.72 18.92
C ASP A 25 0.19 -16.84 18.77
N ILE A 26 0.92 -15.75 18.98
CA ILE A 26 2.38 -15.76 18.96
C ILE A 26 2.94 -16.68 20.06
N THR A 27 2.39 -16.59 21.27
CA THR A 27 2.81 -17.42 22.38
C THR A 27 2.58 -18.91 22.10
N ASP A 28 1.40 -19.25 21.57
CA ASP A 28 1.08 -20.62 21.18
C ASP A 28 2.02 -21.14 20.09
N LYS A 29 2.29 -20.33 19.08
CA LYS A 29 3.23 -20.68 18.00
C LYS A 29 4.67 -20.85 18.50
N ILE A 30 5.14 -19.99 19.41
CA ILE A 30 6.46 -20.13 20.01
C ILE A 30 6.55 -21.42 20.84
N ASN A 31 5.50 -21.74 21.60
CA ASN A 31 5.47 -22.96 22.41
C ASN A 31 5.45 -24.23 21.56
N LYS A 32 4.74 -24.21 20.42
CA LYS A 32 4.63 -25.36 19.50
C LYS A 32 5.87 -25.56 18.63
N PHE A 33 6.43 -24.48 18.10
CA PHE A 33 7.45 -24.53 17.05
C PHE A 33 8.81 -23.98 17.46
N GLY A 34 8.93 -23.47 18.69
CA GLY A 34 10.11 -22.75 19.15
C GLY A 34 10.25 -21.36 18.53
N ARG A 35 11.26 -20.62 19.00
CA ARG A 35 11.61 -19.34 18.35
C ARG A 35 12.25 -19.62 17.00
N ARG A 36 11.75 -18.96 15.96
CA ARG A 36 12.47 -18.94 14.68
C ARG A 36 13.81 -18.25 14.90
N THR A 37 14.89 -18.97 14.62
CA THR A 37 16.19 -18.33 14.38
C THR A 37 16.07 -17.56 13.06
N LEU A 38 16.40 -16.27 13.09
CA LEU A 38 16.63 -15.53 11.86
C LEU A 38 17.74 -16.29 11.12
N GLY A 39 17.48 -16.61 9.86
CA GLY A 39 18.51 -17.17 8.97
C GLY A 39 19.67 -16.20 8.78
N GLU A 40 20.62 -16.56 7.94
CA GLU A 40 21.70 -15.66 7.57
C GLU A 40 21.12 -14.32 7.06
N GLU A 41 21.74 -13.23 7.48
CA GLU A 41 21.35 -11.90 7.05
C GLU A 41 21.39 -11.84 5.52
N PRO A 42 20.31 -11.44 4.85
CA PRO A 42 20.31 -11.37 3.40
C PRO A 42 21.38 -10.39 2.93
N VAL A 43 22.29 -10.86 2.09
CA VAL A 43 23.31 -10.00 1.50
C VAL A 43 22.62 -9.03 0.54
N TYR A 44 22.56 -7.76 0.93
CA TYR A 44 22.05 -6.71 0.06
C TYR A 44 23.01 -6.53 -1.13
N ARG A 45 22.53 -6.76 -2.33
CA ARG A 45 23.24 -6.43 -3.56
C ARG A 45 22.55 -5.25 -4.21
N PRO A 46 23.24 -4.14 -4.42
CA PRO A 46 22.68 -3.01 -5.16
C PRO A 46 22.23 -3.49 -6.55
N VAL A 47 21.01 -3.16 -6.92
CA VAL A 47 20.51 -3.42 -8.27
C VAL A 47 20.78 -2.16 -9.09
N GLU A 48 21.74 -2.26 -10.01
CA GLU A 48 22.01 -1.20 -10.96
C GLU A 48 20.81 -1.03 -11.92
N GLY A 49 20.45 0.20 -12.17
CA GLY A 49 19.33 0.54 -13.04
C GLY A 49 19.26 2.03 -13.31
N LYS A 50 18.25 2.44 -14.04
CA LYS A 50 17.94 3.86 -14.28
C LYS A 50 17.45 4.52 -12.99
N THR A 51 17.68 5.80 -12.85
CA THR A 51 17.04 6.59 -11.80
C THR A 51 15.56 6.80 -12.13
N MET A 52 14.69 6.54 -11.17
CA MET A 52 13.25 6.78 -11.32
C MET A 52 12.98 8.28 -11.56
N PRO A 53 12.05 8.63 -12.45
CA PRO A 53 11.66 10.03 -12.67
C PRO A 53 11.17 10.68 -11.37
N HIS A 54 11.56 11.93 -11.15
CA HIS A 54 11.10 12.70 -10.01
C HIS A 54 9.59 12.96 -10.05
N GLY A 55 8.96 13.00 -8.89
CA GLY A 55 7.57 13.45 -8.76
C GLY A 55 6.50 12.38 -8.96
N CYS A 56 6.85 11.12 -9.22
CA CYS A 56 5.87 10.03 -9.39
C CYS A 56 4.91 9.93 -8.18
N ARG A 57 5.43 9.97 -6.96
CA ARG A 57 4.61 9.91 -5.74
C ARG A 57 3.68 11.11 -5.60
N SER A 58 4.18 12.31 -5.89
CA SER A 58 3.38 13.53 -5.85
C SER A 58 2.25 13.47 -6.86
N LYS A 59 2.53 13.02 -8.07
CA LYS A 59 1.52 12.85 -9.12
C LYS A 59 0.42 11.85 -8.73
N ILE A 60 0.79 10.72 -8.14
CA ILE A 60 -0.18 9.73 -7.64
C ILE A 60 -1.07 10.35 -6.56
N ARG A 61 -0.49 11.10 -5.62
CA ARG A 61 -1.24 11.79 -4.56
C ARG A 61 -2.20 12.84 -5.14
N GLU A 62 -1.75 13.63 -6.11
CA GLU A 62 -2.58 14.65 -6.76
C GLU A 62 -3.78 14.03 -7.48
N ILE A 63 -3.59 12.91 -8.19
CA ILE A 63 -4.67 12.18 -8.85
C ILE A 63 -5.69 11.67 -7.83
N LEU A 64 -5.22 11.01 -6.75
CA LEU A 64 -6.09 10.53 -5.68
C LEU A 64 -6.82 11.67 -4.98
N GLN A 65 -6.13 12.76 -4.67
CA GLN A 65 -6.71 13.90 -3.97
C GLN A 65 -7.77 14.62 -4.82
N ASP A 66 -7.53 14.75 -6.12
CA ASP A 66 -8.49 15.40 -7.00
C ASP A 66 -9.75 14.55 -7.27
N ALA A 67 -9.62 13.24 -7.35
CA ALA A 67 -10.72 12.35 -7.70
C ALA A 67 -11.47 11.78 -6.50
N TYR A 68 -10.77 11.37 -5.43
CA TYR A 68 -11.37 10.50 -4.41
C TYR A 68 -11.22 10.97 -2.95
N PHE A 69 -10.48 12.00 -2.63
CA PHE A 69 -10.14 12.29 -1.23
C PHE A 69 -11.36 12.76 -0.39
N VAL A 70 -11.46 14.05 -0.07
CA VAL A 70 -12.52 14.57 0.84
C VAL A 70 -13.86 14.73 0.14
N LEU A 71 -13.84 15.13 -1.12
CA LEU A 71 -15.02 15.31 -1.97
C LEU A 71 -14.86 14.40 -3.19
N PRO A 72 -15.41 13.18 -3.14
CA PRO A 72 -15.35 12.25 -4.27
C PRO A 72 -15.98 12.84 -5.53
N LYS A 73 -15.31 12.64 -6.66
CA LYS A 73 -15.75 13.10 -7.99
C LYS A 73 -15.88 11.89 -8.93
N PRO A 74 -17.01 11.19 -8.92
CA PRO A 74 -17.22 9.98 -9.71
C PRO A 74 -16.94 10.17 -11.20
N GLU A 75 -17.19 11.34 -11.72
CA GLU A 75 -16.95 11.70 -13.13
C GLU A 75 -15.46 11.67 -13.53
N LYS A 76 -14.56 11.60 -12.55
CA LYS A 76 -13.11 11.54 -12.77
C LYS A 76 -12.51 10.15 -12.56
N TYR A 77 -13.26 9.20 -12.04
CA TYR A 77 -12.72 7.91 -11.64
C TYR A 77 -12.08 7.13 -12.78
N GLU A 78 -12.76 7.05 -13.93
CA GLU A 78 -12.27 6.30 -15.09
C GLU A 78 -10.94 6.87 -15.60
N GLU A 79 -10.88 8.19 -15.80
CA GLU A 79 -9.66 8.86 -16.25
C GLU A 79 -8.52 8.76 -15.23
N SER A 80 -8.84 8.92 -13.94
CA SER A 80 -7.86 8.82 -12.86
C SER A 80 -7.33 7.39 -12.71
N SER A 81 -8.18 6.39 -12.80
CA SER A 81 -7.79 4.98 -12.82
C SER A 81 -6.82 4.69 -13.95
N LYS A 82 -7.14 5.15 -15.17
CA LYS A 82 -6.27 4.99 -16.33
C LYS A 82 -4.89 5.62 -16.12
N GLN A 83 -4.84 6.84 -15.60
CA GLN A 83 -3.57 7.51 -15.31
C GLN A 83 -2.74 6.76 -14.25
N ILE A 84 -3.37 6.23 -13.22
CA ILE A 84 -2.69 5.42 -12.19
C ILE A 84 -2.13 4.14 -12.80
N HIS A 85 -2.89 3.43 -13.64
CA HIS A 85 -2.42 2.21 -14.30
C HIS A 85 -1.28 2.49 -15.29
N GLU A 86 -1.28 3.62 -15.97
CA GLU A 86 -0.16 4.06 -16.81
C GLU A 86 1.11 4.29 -15.98
N ILE A 87 1.01 5.06 -14.88
CA ILE A 87 2.13 5.28 -13.96
C ILE A 87 2.64 3.95 -13.37
N MET A 88 1.74 3.09 -12.95
CA MET A 88 2.11 1.77 -12.41
C MET A 88 2.85 0.94 -13.48
N SER A 89 2.35 0.90 -14.71
CA SER A 89 2.99 0.18 -15.80
C SER A 89 4.40 0.70 -16.08
N GLU A 90 4.60 2.00 -16.14
CA GLU A 90 5.92 2.62 -16.30
C GLU A 90 6.89 2.25 -15.17
N LEU A 91 6.41 2.30 -13.91
CA LEU A 91 7.23 1.98 -12.74
C LEU A 91 7.67 0.52 -12.67
N PHE A 92 6.94 -0.39 -13.29
CA PHE A 92 7.25 -1.83 -13.29
C PHE A 92 7.89 -2.32 -14.60
N ALA A 93 7.73 -1.61 -15.70
CA ALA A 93 8.29 -2.00 -17.00
C ALA A 93 9.82 -1.80 -17.08
N GLU A 94 10.32 -0.77 -16.43
CA GLU A 94 11.72 -0.38 -16.49
C GLU A 94 12.51 -0.92 -15.29
N LYS A 95 13.78 -1.23 -15.55
CA LYS A 95 14.72 -1.60 -14.49
C LYS A 95 15.29 -0.33 -13.86
N TYR A 96 14.71 0.03 -12.73
CA TYR A 96 15.19 1.16 -11.92
C TYR A 96 16.13 0.70 -10.81
N GLU A 97 17.01 1.61 -10.38
CA GLU A 97 17.78 1.45 -9.16
C GLU A 97 16.82 1.31 -7.97
N ILE A 98 17.01 0.26 -7.16
CA ILE A 98 16.16 0.01 -6.00
C ILE A 98 16.60 0.93 -4.85
N ASN A 99 15.71 1.85 -4.51
CA ASN A 99 15.83 2.74 -3.37
C ASN A 99 14.46 2.94 -2.71
N SER A 100 14.42 3.68 -1.60
CA SER A 100 13.16 3.91 -0.86
C SER A 100 12.12 4.62 -1.71
N ASP A 101 12.52 5.59 -2.53
CA ASP A 101 11.60 6.35 -3.37
C ASP A 101 10.90 5.47 -4.42
N LEU A 102 11.64 4.55 -5.05
CA LEU A 102 11.05 3.59 -5.99
C LEU A 102 10.06 2.65 -5.30
N VAL A 103 10.45 2.09 -4.14
CA VAL A 103 9.60 1.15 -3.38
C VAL A 103 8.32 1.86 -2.94
N GLU A 104 8.43 3.08 -2.43
CA GLU A 104 7.28 3.87 -2.00
C GLU A 104 6.39 4.29 -3.18
N ALA A 105 6.97 4.66 -4.33
CA ALA A 105 6.22 5.00 -5.53
C ALA A 105 5.45 3.79 -6.08
N ARG A 106 6.08 2.63 -6.16
CA ARG A 106 5.44 1.38 -6.57
C ARG A 106 4.31 0.98 -5.62
N SER A 107 4.55 1.04 -4.33
CA SER A 107 3.53 0.75 -3.31
C SER A 107 2.34 1.71 -3.41
N ALA A 108 2.60 3.00 -3.58
CA ALA A 108 1.55 4.00 -3.75
C ALA A 108 0.73 3.77 -5.02
N ALA A 109 1.37 3.42 -6.14
CA ALA A 109 0.69 3.12 -7.39
C ALA A 109 -0.22 1.89 -7.28
N ILE A 110 0.27 0.81 -6.64
CA ILE A 110 -0.53 -0.40 -6.39
C ILE A 110 -1.75 -0.08 -5.50
N VAL A 111 -1.55 0.62 -4.40
CA VAL A 111 -2.66 0.99 -3.50
C VAL A 111 -3.67 1.88 -4.21
N ALA A 112 -3.20 2.85 -5.01
CA ALA A 112 -4.08 3.74 -5.78
C ALA A 112 -4.89 2.98 -6.84
N SER A 113 -4.28 2.02 -7.54
CA SER A 113 -5.00 1.18 -8.52
C SER A 113 -6.09 0.36 -7.85
N ILE A 114 -5.80 -0.30 -6.73
CA ILE A 114 -6.79 -1.07 -5.97
C ILE A 114 -7.95 -0.18 -5.51
N ILE A 115 -7.67 1.04 -5.04
CA ILE A 115 -8.72 1.98 -4.62
C ILE A 115 -9.66 2.31 -5.78
N PHE A 116 -9.13 2.64 -6.95
CA PHE A 116 -9.96 2.97 -8.10
C PHE A 116 -10.72 1.75 -8.66
N ASP A 117 -10.09 0.59 -8.72
CA ASP A 117 -10.73 -0.64 -9.17
C ASP A 117 -11.93 -1.00 -8.27
N GLU A 118 -11.75 -0.99 -6.95
CA GLU A 118 -12.82 -1.26 -5.98
C GLU A 118 -13.96 -0.23 -6.03
N ILE A 119 -13.65 1.05 -6.23
CA ILE A 119 -14.67 2.09 -6.34
C ILE A 119 -15.49 1.90 -7.61
N MET A 120 -14.84 1.57 -8.72
CA MET A 120 -15.51 1.40 -10.01
C MET A 120 -16.36 0.13 -10.02
N GLU A 121 -15.92 -0.96 -9.40
CA GLU A 121 -16.72 -2.19 -9.23
C GLU A 121 -17.94 -1.99 -8.32
N GLY A 122 -17.84 -1.12 -7.30
CA GLY A 122 -18.92 -0.85 -6.34
C GLY A 122 -19.97 0.16 -6.81
N THR A 123 -19.82 0.71 -8.00
CA THR A 123 -20.75 1.71 -8.58
C THR A 123 -21.78 1.11 -9.55
N ASP A 124 -21.83 -0.20 -9.71
CA ASP A 124 -22.85 -0.93 -10.49
C ASP A 124 -24.13 -1.20 -9.71
#